data_2cbc740d284ded3579a0c7d5bdc35b7d
#
_entry.id   2cbc740d284ded3579a0c7d5bdc35b7d
#
_cell.length_a   1.000
_cell.length_b   1.000
_cell.length_c   1.000
_cell.angle_alpha   90.00
_cell.angle_beta   90.00
_cell.angle_gamma   90.00
#
_symmetry.space_group_name_H-M   'P 1'
#
loop_
_entity.id
_entity.type
_entity.pdbx_description
1 polymer ?
#
loop_
_entity_poly.entity_id
_entity_poly.type
_entity_poly.pdbx_seq_one_letter_code
_entity_poly.pdbx_strand_id
1 'polypeptide(L)'
;MPRKMNLIFKVTLAAVLILLVGRGGVAQATTDDDAPHALPVSMVTLLAMPASGSAQRVQVSGFLVLDFEGQALYLHKEDYQEGLTLNSIYVSLTPAQLEQYKSLDKTYVTIEASFQKRRKSEDIFTGVLFHVREIRRINVHH
;
A
#
# COMPACT_ATOMS: atom_id res chain seq x y z
N MET A 1 47.11 -14.02 60.63
CA MET A 1 48.07 -14.97 60.02
C MET A 1 47.33 -15.72 58.93
N PRO A 2 48.04 -16.11 57.98
CA PRO A 2 48.54 -15.44 56.77
C PRO A 2 47.93 -16.06 55.54
N ARG A 3 48.01 -15.54 54.45
CA ARG A 3 48.92 -15.78 53.35
C ARG A 3 48.41 -15.10 52.07
N LYS A 4 49.21 -14.22 51.70
CA LYS A 4 49.55 -13.77 50.36
C LYS A 4 49.47 -14.88 49.33
N MET A 5 48.80 -14.66 48.26
CA MET A 5 49.19 -15.29 47.02
C MET A 5 48.96 -14.29 45.85
N ASN A 6 50.10 -13.68 45.51
CA ASN A 6 50.26 -12.94 44.28
C ASN A 6 50.21 -13.94 43.14
N LEU A 7 49.24 -13.79 42.29
CA LEU A 7 49.29 -14.40 40.97
C LEU A 7 49.35 -13.30 39.91
N ILE A 8 50.59 -13.05 39.52
CA ILE A 8 50.91 -12.18 38.39
C ILE A 8 50.49 -12.92 37.14
N PHE A 9 49.33 -12.56 36.62
CA PHE A 9 48.94 -13.01 35.28
C PHE A 9 49.55 -12.05 34.27
N LYS A 10 50.67 -12.49 33.70
CA LYS A 10 51.25 -11.89 32.50
C LYS A 10 50.26 -12.11 31.35
N VAL A 11 49.51 -11.12 31.03
CA VAL A 11 48.74 -11.11 29.79
C VAL A 11 49.66 -10.69 28.67
N THR A 12 50.10 -11.67 27.92
CA THR A 12 50.78 -11.48 26.65
C THR A 12 49.81 -10.83 25.67
N LEU A 13 50.14 -9.62 25.28
CA LEU A 13 49.42 -8.87 24.27
C LEU A 13 49.70 -9.50 22.89
N ALA A 14 48.87 -10.44 22.49
CA ALA A 14 48.84 -10.90 21.10
C ALA A 14 48.02 -9.93 20.28
N ALA A 15 48.70 -9.09 19.54
CA ALA A 15 48.07 -8.22 18.53
C ALA A 15 47.56 -9.11 17.40
N VAL A 16 46.26 -9.44 17.43
CA VAL A 16 45.58 -10.04 16.30
C VAL A 16 45.19 -8.89 15.38
N LEU A 17 45.98 -8.71 14.34
CA LEU A 17 45.67 -7.85 13.21
C LEU A 17 44.54 -8.51 12.40
N ILE A 18 43.28 -8.20 12.74
CA ILE A 18 42.15 -8.59 11.92
C ILE A 18 42.12 -7.66 10.71
N LEU A 19 42.57 -8.19 9.57
CA LEU A 19 42.33 -7.59 8.28
C LEU A 19 40.81 -7.60 8.05
N LEU A 20 40.15 -6.46 8.32
CA LEU A 20 38.78 -6.20 7.85
C LEU A 20 38.84 -6.04 6.33
N VAL A 21 38.68 -7.17 5.62
CA VAL A 21 38.29 -7.12 4.21
C VAL A 21 36.89 -6.56 4.19
N GLY A 22 36.80 -5.25 3.91
CA GLY A 22 35.56 -4.55 3.65
C GLY A 22 34.90 -5.19 2.43
N ARG A 23 33.97 -6.12 2.68
CA ARG A 23 32.94 -6.40 1.69
C ARG A 23 32.06 -5.14 1.62
N GLY A 24 32.40 -4.28 0.67
CA GLY A 24 31.50 -3.25 0.19
C GLY A 24 30.25 -3.95 -0.32
N GLY A 25 29.26 -4.11 0.54
CA GLY A 25 27.91 -4.39 0.14
C GLY A 25 27.46 -3.20 -0.67
N VAL A 26 27.50 -3.30 -1.99
CA VAL A 26 26.75 -2.40 -2.87
C VAL A 26 25.32 -2.60 -2.42
N ALA A 27 24.77 -1.63 -1.69
CA ALA A 27 23.33 -1.52 -1.53
C ALA A 27 22.79 -1.35 -2.95
N GLN A 28 22.33 -2.44 -3.53
CA GLN A 28 21.51 -2.37 -4.74
C GLN A 28 20.29 -1.58 -4.33
N ALA A 29 20.26 -0.33 -4.76
CA ALA A 29 19.02 0.41 -4.84
C ALA A 29 18.12 -0.45 -5.72
N THR A 30 17.19 -1.17 -5.09
CA THR A 30 16.06 -1.77 -5.81
C THR A 30 15.33 -0.59 -6.42
N THR A 31 15.56 -0.39 -7.71
CA THR A 31 14.76 0.52 -8.49
C THR A 31 13.31 0.06 -8.34
N ASP A 32 12.41 1.00 -8.05
CA ASP A 32 10.96 0.82 -7.92
C ASP A 32 10.30 0.20 -9.19
N ASP A 33 11.11 -0.10 -10.20
CA ASP A 33 10.72 -0.72 -11.47
C ASP A 33 10.43 -2.23 -11.38
N ASP A 34 10.78 -2.88 -10.26
CA ASP A 34 10.57 -4.32 -10.07
C ASP A 34 9.27 -4.64 -9.30
N ALA A 35 8.46 -3.62 -8.99
CA ALA A 35 7.14 -3.84 -8.42
C ALA A 35 6.21 -4.41 -9.51
N PRO A 36 5.47 -5.50 -9.24
CA PRO A 36 4.57 -6.09 -10.23
C PRO A 36 3.63 -5.01 -10.77
N HIS A 37 3.64 -4.87 -12.12
CA HIS A 37 2.80 -3.90 -12.81
C HIS A 37 1.33 -4.12 -12.42
N ALA A 38 0.64 -3.03 -12.10
CA ALA A 38 -0.77 -3.09 -11.78
C ALA A 38 -1.57 -3.55 -13.01
N LEU A 39 -2.39 -4.58 -12.84
CA LEU A 39 -3.25 -5.07 -13.92
C LEU A 39 -4.43 -4.12 -14.12
N PRO A 40 -4.66 -3.64 -15.34
CA PRO A 40 -5.90 -2.91 -15.67
C PRO A 40 -7.09 -3.85 -15.49
N VAL A 41 -8.00 -3.49 -14.58
CA VAL A 41 -9.19 -4.31 -14.28
C VAL A 41 -10.42 -3.41 -14.27
N SER A 42 -11.52 -3.87 -14.89
CA SER A 42 -12.78 -3.14 -14.81
C SER A 42 -13.35 -3.21 -13.39
N MET A 43 -14.00 -2.14 -12.94
CA MET A 43 -14.63 -2.13 -11.64
C MET A 43 -15.72 -3.22 -11.53
N VAL A 44 -16.46 -3.48 -12.60
CA VAL A 44 -17.46 -4.56 -12.65
C VAL A 44 -16.82 -5.92 -12.34
N THR A 45 -15.62 -6.19 -12.87
CA THR A 45 -14.88 -7.42 -12.57
C THR A 45 -14.55 -7.50 -11.09
N LEU A 46 -14.05 -6.43 -10.48
CA LEU A 46 -13.73 -6.40 -9.04
C LEU A 46 -14.97 -6.59 -8.17
N LEU A 47 -16.09 -5.95 -8.54
CA LEU A 47 -17.36 -6.09 -7.82
C LEU A 47 -17.93 -7.52 -7.90
N ALA A 48 -17.71 -8.22 -9.01
CA ALA A 48 -18.21 -9.59 -9.24
C ALA A 48 -17.29 -10.68 -8.69
N MET A 49 -16.03 -10.37 -8.38
CA MET A 49 -15.07 -11.38 -7.90
C MET A 49 -15.55 -12.05 -6.60
N PRO A 50 -15.27 -13.36 -6.43
CA PRO A 50 -15.47 -14.01 -5.15
C PRO A 50 -14.49 -13.47 -4.10
N ALA A 51 -14.86 -13.52 -2.82
CA ALA A 51 -13.95 -13.16 -1.75
C ALA A 51 -12.78 -14.16 -1.72
N SER A 52 -11.57 -13.64 -2.02
CA SER A 52 -10.32 -14.38 -1.93
C SER A 52 -9.47 -13.80 -0.80
N GLY A 53 -8.66 -14.64 -0.16
CA GLY A 53 -7.77 -14.21 0.93
C GLY A 53 -6.56 -13.39 0.48
N SER A 54 -6.27 -13.33 -0.83
CA SER A 54 -5.10 -12.65 -1.39
C SER A 54 -5.47 -11.31 -2.01
N ALA A 55 -4.65 -10.30 -1.70
CA ALA A 55 -4.71 -9.02 -2.37
C ALA A 55 -4.00 -9.09 -3.73
N GLN A 56 -4.49 -8.30 -4.69
CA GLN A 56 -3.86 -8.17 -6.01
C GLN A 56 -3.65 -6.69 -6.37
N ARG A 57 -2.56 -6.43 -7.07
CA ARG A 57 -2.27 -5.08 -7.56
C ARG A 57 -3.11 -4.80 -8.79
N VAL A 58 -3.86 -3.71 -8.76
CA VAL A 58 -4.83 -3.37 -9.82
C VAL A 58 -4.73 -1.90 -10.20
N GLN A 59 -5.12 -1.63 -11.44
CA GLN A 59 -5.44 -0.30 -11.92
C GLN A 59 -6.92 -0.28 -12.28
N VAL A 60 -7.72 0.52 -11.57
CA VAL A 60 -9.17 0.55 -11.69
C VAL A 60 -9.68 1.98 -11.83
N SER A 61 -10.72 2.16 -12.63
CA SER A 61 -11.35 3.46 -12.87
C SER A 61 -12.76 3.53 -12.28
N GLY A 62 -13.14 4.71 -11.80
CA GLY A 62 -14.47 4.97 -11.24
C GLY A 62 -14.65 6.41 -10.79
N PHE A 63 -15.76 6.70 -10.14
CA PHE A 63 -16.11 8.00 -9.57
C PHE A 63 -15.62 8.06 -8.12
N LEU A 64 -14.63 8.89 -7.85
CA LEU A 64 -14.00 9.04 -6.52
C LEU A 64 -14.82 9.99 -5.64
N VAL A 65 -15.08 9.58 -4.41
CA VAL A 65 -15.70 10.41 -3.37
C VAL A 65 -14.80 10.39 -2.14
N LEU A 66 -14.45 11.58 -1.63
CA LEU A 66 -13.58 11.78 -0.47
C LEU A 66 -14.35 12.47 0.68
N ASP A 67 -15.54 11.97 0.98
CA ASP A 67 -16.37 12.51 2.06
C ASP A 67 -15.82 12.12 3.44
N PHE A 68 -16.20 12.91 4.45
CA PHE A 68 -15.80 12.68 5.84
C PHE A 68 -16.27 11.32 6.39
N GLU A 69 -17.43 10.84 5.92
CA GLU A 69 -18.02 9.56 6.34
C GLU A 69 -17.38 8.33 5.67
N GLY A 70 -16.53 8.54 4.67
CA GLY A 70 -15.79 7.46 4.03
C GLY A 70 -15.32 7.81 2.62
N GLN A 71 -14.12 7.33 2.31
CA GLN A 71 -13.57 7.48 0.97
C GLN A 71 -13.96 6.25 0.15
N ALA A 72 -14.54 6.46 -1.02
CA ALA A 72 -14.98 5.37 -1.87
C ALA A 72 -14.81 5.66 -3.37
N LEU A 73 -14.58 4.60 -4.12
CA LEU A 73 -14.63 4.60 -5.57
C LEU A 73 -15.94 3.93 -6.00
N TYR A 74 -16.84 4.70 -6.58
CA TYR A 74 -18.11 4.23 -7.11
C TYR A 74 -17.99 3.84 -8.59
N LEU A 75 -18.81 2.91 -9.04
CA LEU A 75 -18.86 2.52 -10.46
C LEU A 75 -19.27 3.72 -11.32
N HIS A 76 -20.34 4.43 -10.90
CA HIS A 76 -20.85 5.63 -11.56
C HIS A 76 -21.17 6.73 -10.54
N LYS A 77 -21.26 7.97 -11.01
CA LYS A 77 -21.67 9.12 -10.20
C LYS A 77 -23.08 8.92 -9.62
N GLU A 78 -23.96 8.32 -10.39
CA GLU A 78 -25.34 8.03 -10.02
C GLU A 78 -25.41 7.05 -8.85
N ASP A 79 -24.53 6.05 -8.80
CA ASP A 79 -24.46 5.11 -7.66
C ASP A 79 -24.17 5.83 -6.34
N TYR A 80 -23.30 6.85 -6.37
CA TYR A 80 -23.05 7.70 -5.20
C TYR A 80 -24.29 8.53 -4.85
N GLN A 81 -24.95 9.16 -5.83
CA GLN A 81 -26.11 10.01 -5.61
C GLN A 81 -27.30 9.24 -5.02
N GLU A 82 -27.48 7.98 -5.44
CA GLU A 82 -28.55 7.09 -4.98
C GLU A 82 -28.16 6.21 -3.78
N GLY A 83 -26.94 6.38 -3.24
CA GLY A 83 -26.46 5.63 -2.08
C GLY A 83 -26.25 4.13 -2.32
N LEU A 84 -25.97 3.72 -3.56
CA LEU A 84 -25.75 2.32 -3.95
C LEU A 84 -24.33 1.84 -3.58
N THR A 85 -24.07 1.69 -2.30
CA THR A 85 -22.73 1.36 -1.77
C THR A 85 -22.19 -0.01 -2.22
N LEU A 86 -23.08 -0.95 -2.60
CA LEU A 86 -22.64 -2.23 -3.18
C LEU A 86 -21.98 -2.09 -4.55
N ASN A 87 -22.17 -0.94 -5.23
CA ASN A 87 -21.50 -0.58 -6.46
C ASN A 87 -20.23 0.24 -6.20
N SER A 88 -19.65 0.09 -5.01
CA SER A 88 -18.46 0.85 -4.62
C SER A 88 -17.43 0.00 -3.88
N ILE A 89 -16.22 0.53 -3.83
CA ILE A 89 -15.05 -0.04 -3.16
C ILE A 89 -14.48 1.03 -2.23
N TYR A 90 -14.25 0.69 -0.97
CA TYR A 90 -13.60 1.61 -0.02
C TYR A 90 -12.18 1.92 -0.45
N VAL A 91 -11.77 3.19 -0.36
CA VAL A 91 -10.40 3.63 -0.68
C VAL A 91 -9.69 4.04 0.60
N SER A 92 -8.73 3.24 1.03
CA SER A 92 -7.96 3.51 2.25
C SER A 92 -6.83 4.48 1.95
N LEU A 93 -7.01 5.76 2.32
CA LEU A 93 -6.02 6.82 2.16
C LEU A 93 -5.48 7.28 3.52
N THR A 94 -4.21 7.63 3.54
CA THR A 94 -3.59 8.33 4.67
C THR A 94 -4.05 9.80 4.70
N PRO A 95 -3.96 10.50 5.85
CA PRO A 95 -4.29 11.93 5.91
C PRO A 95 -3.51 12.77 4.90
N ALA A 96 -2.24 12.45 4.66
CA ALA A 96 -1.41 13.14 3.66
C ALA A 96 -1.93 12.91 2.23
N GLN A 97 -2.35 11.69 1.91
CA GLN A 97 -2.94 11.37 0.61
C GLN A 97 -4.31 12.03 0.42
N LEU A 98 -5.14 12.10 1.47
CA LEU A 98 -6.41 12.84 1.41
C LEU A 98 -6.18 14.29 1.04
N GLU A 99 -5.22 14.95 1.66
CA GLU A 99 -4.88 16.34 1.33
C GLU A 99 -4.32 16.46 -0.09
N GLN A 100 -3.46 15.52 -0.50
CA GLN A 100 -2.87 15.49 -1.84
C GLN A 100 -3.94 15.35 -2.94
N TYR A 101 -4.94 14.50 -2.73
CA TYR A 101 -5.94 14.13 -3.74
C TYR A 101 -7.28 14.84 -3.59
N LYS A 102 -7.43 15.76 -2.63
CA LYS A 102 -8.70 16.47 -2.38
C LYS A 102 -9.30 17.17 -3.60
N SER A 103 -8.44 17.64 -4.52
CA SER A 103 -8.90 18.27 -5.77
C SER A 103 -9.51 17.28 -6.78
N LEU A 104 -9.40 15.99 -6.51
CA LEU A 104 -9.99 14.91 -7.30
C LEU A 104 -11.33 14.42 -6.74
N ASP A 105 -11.78 14.98 -5.60
CA ASP A 105 -13.08 14.66 -5.05
C ASP A 105 -14.20 14.88 -6.06
N LYS A 106 -15.15 13.95 -6.10
CA LYS A 106 -16.32 13.96 -7.01
C LYS A 106 -15.95 14.08 -8.50
N THR A 107 -14.86 13.39 -8.87
CA THR A 107 -14.42 13.27 -10.27
C THR A 107 -14.16 11.81 -10.66
N TYR A 108 -14.18 11.54 -11.98
CA TYR A 108 -13.73 10.25 -12.49
C TYR A 108 -12.23 10.17 -12.48
N VAL A 109 -11.72 9.08 -11.90
CA VAL A 109 -10.29 8.84 -11.73
C VAL A 109 -9.90 7.41 -12.09
N THR A 110 -8.61 7.21 -12.31
CA THR A 110 -7.96 5.89 -12.31
C THR A 110 -7.08 5.79 -11.07
N ILE A 111 -7.24 4.72 -10.32
CA ILE A 111 -6.47 4.43 -9.09
C ILE A 111 -5.59 3.21 -9.32
N GLU A 112 -4.31 3.33 -8.97
CA GLU A 112 -3.39 2.21 -8.83
C GLU A 112 -3.21 1.87 -7.34
N ALA A 113 -3.61 0.64 -6.96
CA ALA A 113 -3.62 0.21 -5.57
C ALA A 113 -3.60 -1.32 -5.45
N SER A 114 -3.49 -1.82 -4.23
CA SER A 114 -3.82 -3.21 -3.91
C SER A 114 -5.30 -3.35 -3.63
N PHE A 115 -5.96 -4.31 -4.25
CA PHE A 115 -7.39 -4.61 -4.04
C PHE A 115 -7.55 -5.89 -3.24
N GLN A 116 -8.46 -5.86 -2.28
CA GLN A 116 -8.92 -7.04 -1.56
C GLN A 116 -10.45 -7.04 -1.48
N LYS A 117 -11.04 -8.15 -1.93
CA LYS A 117 -12.49 -8.36 -1.82
C LYS A 117 -12.87 -8.61 -0.37
N ARG A 118 -13.95 -7.99 0.10
CA ARG A 118 -14.52 -8.23 1.42
C ARG A 118 -15.73 -9.16 1.37
N ARG A 119 -16.01 -9.84 2.48
CA ARG A 119 -17.21 -10.68 2.59
C ARG A 119 -18.42 -9.77 2.83
N LYS A 120 -19.50 -10.03 2.09
CA LYS A 120 -20.75 -9.23 2.11
C LYS A 120 -21.42 -9.07 3.49
N SER A 121 -21.07 -9.92 4.47
CA SER A 121 -21.78 -9.96 5.75
C SER A 121 -21.35 -8.91 6.78
N GLU A 122 -20.24 -8.20 6.52
CA GLU A 122 -19.60 -7.36 7.54
C GLU A 122 -19.35 -5.91 7.10
N ASP A 123 -19.48 -5.61 5.80
CA ASP A 123 -19.12 -4.30 5.23
C ASP A 123 -20.16 -3.75 4.27
N ILE A 124 -20.34 -2.43 4.32
CA ILE A 124 -21.18 -1.69 3.38
C ILE A 124 -20.53 -1.59 1.99
N PHE A 125 -19.20 -1.76 1.90
CA PHE A 125 -18.45 -1.73 0.65
C PHE A 125 -18.08 -3.13 0.18
N THR A 126 -18.03 -3.30 -1.13
CA THR A 126 -17.76 -4.61 -1.74
C THR A 126 -16.30 -5.07 -1.60
N GLY A 127 -15.37 -4.17 -1.33
CA GLY A 127 -13.96 -4.43 -1.15
C GLY A 127 -13.20 -3.22 -0.65
N VAL A 128 -11.88 -3.33 -0.60
CA VAL A 128 -10.98 -2.23 -0.23
C VAL A 128 -9.84 -2.09 -1.21
N LEU A 129 -9.56 -0.85 -1.61
CA LEU A 129 -8.32 -0.41 -2.25
C LEU A 129 -7.41 0.15 -1.16
N PHE A 130 -6.22 -0.40 -1.00
CA PHE A 130 -5.23 0.02 -0.01
C PHE A 130 -3.83 0.04 -0.63
N HIS A 131 -2.84 0.59 0.07
CA HIS A 131 -1.53 0.88 -0.49
C HIS A 131 -1.65 1.61 -1.84
N VAL A 132 -2.46 2.68 -1.83
CA VAL A 132 -2.69 3.51 -3.02
C VAL A 132 -1.36 4.14 -3.43
N ARG A 133 -0.95 3.86 -4.67
CA ARG A 133 0.28 4.39 -5.26
C ARG A 133 0.02 5.70 -5.98
N GLU A 134 -1.06 5.73 -6.74
CA GLU A 134 -1.40 6.89 -7.57
C GLU A 134 -2.90 7.00 -7.79
N ILE A 135 -3.39 8.24 -7.84
CA ILE A 135 -4.74 8.58 -8.31
C ILE A 135 -4.60 9.64 -9.41
N ARG A 136 -5.15 9.38 -10.58
CA ARG A 136 -5.11 10.30 -11.73
C ARG A 136 -6.52 10.60 -12.22
N ARG A 137 -6.78 11.86 -12.58
CA ARG A 137 -8.03 12.25 -13.24
C ARG A 137 -8.12 11.62 -14.62
N ILE A 138 -9.30 11.12 -14.97
CA ILE A 138 -9.60 10.70 -16.34
C ILE A 138 -9.94 11.96 -17.15
N ASN A 139 -9.10 12.26 -18.14
CA ASN A 139 -9.38 13.32 -19.11
C ASN A 139 -10.26 12.72 -20.22
N VAL A 140 -11.55 13.00 -20.18
CA VAL A 140 -12.44 12.65 -21.28
C VAL A 140 -12.21 13.71 -22.36
N HIS A 141 -11.51 13.34 -23.43
CA HIS A 141 -11.47 14.17 -24.63
C HIS A 141 -12.81 14.00 -25.36
N HIS A 142 -13.57 15.06 -25.38
CA HIS A 142 -14.79 15.19 -26.21
C HIS A 142 -14.42 15.58 -27.65
#